data_52bc102f1aa59e1294dda88ab053d97e
#
_entry.id   52bc102f1aa59e1294dda88ab053d97e
#
_cell.length_a   1.000
_cell.length_b   1.000
_cell.length_c   1.000
_cell.angle_alpha   90.00
_cell.angle_beta   90.00
_cell.angle_gamma   90.00
#
_symmetry.space_group_name_H-M   'P 1'
#
loop_
_entity.id
_entity.type
_entity.pdbx_description
1 polymer ?
#
loop_
_entity_poly.entity_id
_entity_poly.type
_entity_poly.pdbx_seq_one_letter_code
_entity_poly.pdbx_strand_id
1 'polypeptide(L)'
;MAYVTVGTENSTDIELYYEDHGFGRPVVLIAGYVQDGSSWEKQTAALLDAGNRVITYDRRGFGKSSQPTTGHDYDTYAADLNSLFTKLDLRDTVLVGFSMGTGEVARFIGRYGSQRVAKAVFIGSLQPFMLKSEETPDGVPQEDVDSMLDAIRADRYAFFTSFFENFYNLDENLGSRISEEAVRASWQVAASSSAYASVWAPAAWYTDFRADIDKIDVPTLIMHGTGDRNVPIDLTSRQFAKALPSATYIEIEGAPHGMLWTHGEEINKALLDFLA
;
A
#
# COMPACT_ATOMS: atom_id res chain seq x y z
N MET A 1 -5.60 22.86 1.10
CA MET A 1 -4.84 21.65 0.72
C MET A 1 -3.55 21.67 1.52
N ALA A 2 -3.17 20.58 2.13
CA ALA A 2 -2.01 20.51 3.00
C ALA A 2 -0.89 19.70 2.32
N TYR A 3 0.33 20.21 2.44
CA TYR A 3 1.52 19.60 1.86
C TYR A 3 2.65 19.51 2.88
N VAL A 4 3.50 18.52 2.72
CA VAL A 4 4.77 18.39 3.44
C VAL A 4 5.92 18.29 2.44
N THR A 5 6.93 19.15 2.61
CA THR A 5 8.15 19.08 1.82
C THR A 5 9.00 17.91 2.29
N VAL A 6 9.43 17.06 1.36
CA VAL A 6 10.19 15.82 1.64
C VAL A 6 11.54 15.77 0.93
N GLY A 7 11.87 16.77 0.15
CA GLY A 7 13.13 16.86 -0.58
C GLY A 7 13.10 17.91 -1.67
N THR A 8 14.06 17.83 -2.57
CA THR A 8 14.16 18.75 -3.72
C THR A 8 14.65 18.01 -4.96
N GLU A 9 14.19 18.42 -6.13
CA GLU A 9 14.74 18.03 -7.41
C GLU A 9 14.94 19.27 -8.27
N ASN A 10 16.14 19.49 -8.81
CA ASN A 10 16.49 20.68 -9.60
C ASN A 10 16.08 22.00 -8.95
N SER A 11 16.31 22.15 -7.64
CA SER A 11 15.93 23.31 -6.82
C SER A 11 14.42 23.55 -6.67
N THR A 12 13.59 22.59 -7.03
CA THR A 12 12.14 22.61 -6.80
C THR A 12 11.82 21.66 -5.65
N ASP A 13 10.97 22.10 -4.73
CA ASP A 13 10.54 21.27 -3.60
C ASP A 13 9.73 20.07 -4.09
N ILE A 14 10.02 18.90 -3.50
CA ILE A 14 9.18 17.71 -3.61
C ILE A 14 8.22 17.74 -2.44
N GLU A 15 6.93 17.83 -2.74
CA GLU A 15 5.87 17.96 -1.75
C GLU A 15 4.92 16.77 -1.84
N LEU A 16 4.56 16.21 -0.69
CA LEU A 16 3.49 15.22 -0.59
C LEU A 16 2.21 15.92 -0.15
N TYR A 17 1.15 15.68 -0.91
CA TYR A 17 -0.21 16.02 -0.53
C TYR A 17 -0.69 15.08 0.57
N TYR A 18 -1.38 15.60 1.58
CA TYR A 18 -2.04 14.80 2.60
C TYR A 18 -3.39 15.39 3.00
N GLU A 19 -4.25 14.54 3.53
CA GLU A 19 -5.51 14.91 4.19
C GLU A 19 -5.44 14.43 5.64
N ASP A 20 -6.01 15.21 6.56
CA ASP A 20 -5.97 14.99 8.00
C ASP A 20 -7.34 15.34 8.57
N HIS A 21 -8.09 14.34 8.98
CA HIS A 21 -9.49 14.45 9.34
C HIS A 21 -9.77 13.82 10.71
N GLY A 22 -10.77 14.36 11.42
CA GLY A 22 -11.21 13.84 12.71
C GLY A 22 -10.25 14.18 13.85
N PHE A 23 -10.36 13.42 14.92
CA PHE A 23 -9.56 13.54 16.15
C PHE A 23 -9.50 12.18 16.84
N GLY A 24 -8.66 12.04 17.85
CA GLY A 24 -8.43 10.75 18.53
C GLY A 24 -7.10 10.13 18.12
N ARG A 25 -7.00 8.78 18.15
CA ARG A 25 -5.77 8.07 17.78
C ARG A 25 -5.48 8.26 16.30
N PRO A 26 -4.28 8.69 15.91
CA PRO A 26 -3.92 8.83 14.51
C PRO A 26 -3.80 7.47 13.81
N VAL A 27 -4.44 7.36 12.66
CA VAL A 27 -4.36 6.24 11.73
C VAL A 27 -3.87 6.77 10.40
N VAL A 28 -2.69 6.35 9.96
CA VAL A 28 -2.11 6.71 8.66
C VAL A 28 -2.39 5.61 7.66
N LEU A 29 -3.08 5.93 6.58
CA LEU A 29 -3.47 5.03 5.51
C LEU A 29 -2.56 5.22 4.30
N ILE A 30 -1.85 4.17 3.89
CA ILE A 30 -0.82 4.18 2.85
C ILE A 30 -1.30 3.38 1.65
N ALA A 31 -1.58 4.06 0.54
CA ALA A 31 -2.17 3.48 -0.66
C ALA A 31 -1.24 2.51 -1.41
N GLY A 32 -1.85 1.64 -2.23
CA GLY A 32 -1.16 0.74 -3.14
C GLY A 32 -0.60 1.44 -4.38
N TYR A 33 -0.15 0.63 -5.35
CA TYR A 33 0.35 1.09 -6.63
C TYR A 33 -0.74 1.75 -7.45
N VAL A 34 -0.38 2.82 -8.15
CA VAL A 34 -1.19 3.70 -9.00
C VAL A 34 -2.45 4.26 -8.33
N GLN A 35 -2.52 4.16 -7.01
CA GLN A 35 -3.61 4.70 -6.20
C GLN A 35 -3.13 5.91 -5.39
N ASP A 36 -4.08 6.69 -4.89
CA ASP A 36 -3.90 7.82 -4.01
C ASP A 36 -4.75 7.68 -2.74
N GLY A 37 -4.83 8.72 -1.93
CA GLY A 37 -5.61 8.71 -0.69
C GLY A 37 -7.09 8.40 -0.87
N SER A 38 -7.66 8.63 -2.06
CA SER A 38 -9.08 8.36 -2.33
C SER A 38 -9.42 6.87 -2.35
N SER A 39 -8.44 5.99 -2.56
CA SER A 39 -8.65 4.53 -2.52
C SER A 39 -9.13 4.01 -1.16
N TRP A 40 -8.99 4.82 -0.12
CA TRP A 40 -9.36 4.52 1.25
C TRP A 40 -10.75 5.04 1.66
N GLU A 41 -11.61 5.48 0.72
CA GLU A 41 -12.86 6.17 1.07
C GLU A 41 -13.74 5.38 2.04
N LYS A 42 -13.88 4.06 1.86
CA LYS A 42 -14.71 3.21 2.73
C LYS A 42 -14.09 3.02 4.11
N GLN A 43 -12.77 2.90 4.20
CA GLN A 43 -12.03 2.75 5.45
C GLN A 43 -11.96 4.08 6.21
N THR A 44 -11.73 5.18 5.49
CA THR A 44 -11.73 6.54 6.07
C THR A 44 -13.05 6.84 6.77
N ALA A 45 -14.19 6.59 6.11
CA ALA A 45 -15.50 6.79 6.71
C ALA A 45 -15.69 5.96 8.00
N ALA A 46 -15.39 4.66 7.94
CA ALA A 46 -15.54 3.77 9.08
C ALA A 46 -14.63 4.15 10.27
N LEU A 47 -13.40 4.56 10.00
CA LEU A 47 -12.44 4.97 11.03
C LEU A 47 -12.84 6.31 11.68
N LEU A 48 -13.32 7.27 10.90
CA LEU A 48 -13.83 8.56 11.41
C LEU A 48 -15.06 8.36 12.29
N ASP A 49 -16.01 7.51 11.86
CA ASP A 49 -17.20 7.17 12.63
C ASP A 49 -16.87 6.48 13.95
N ALA A 50 -15.74 5.74 13.98
CA ALA A 50 -15.20 5.11 15.19
C ALA A 50 -14.37 6.07 16.07
N GLY A 51 -14.28 7.37 15.72
CA GLY A 51 -13.62 8.39 16.53
C GLY A 51 -12.09 8.43 16.40
N ASN A 52 -11.54 7.98 15.27
CA ASN A 52 -10.12 8.08 14.98
C ASN A 52 -9.78 9.38 14.21
N ARG A 53 -8.53 9.84 14.33
CA ARG A 53 -7.94 10.83 13.43
C ARG A 53 -7.35 10.08 12.23
N VAL A 54 -7.85 10.33 11.03
CA VAL A 54 -7.45 9.63 9.82
C VAL A 54 -6.59 10.54 8.95
N ILE A 55 -5.40 10.04 8.61
CA ILE A 55 -4.45 10.73 7.74
C ILE A 55 -4.24 9.86 6.50
N THR A 56 -4.49 10.41 5.33
CA THR A 56 -4.09 9.83 4.04
C THR A 56 -3.03 10.71 3.40
N TYR A 57 -2.15 10.14 2.60
CA TYR A 57 -1.25 10.93 1.77
C TYR A 57 -1.04 10.29 0.41
N ASP A 58 -0.74 11.11 -0.57
CA ASP A 58 -0.37 10.66 -1.89
C ASP A 58 1.16 10.49 -1.94
N ARG A 59 1.61 9.28 -2.32
CA ARG A 59 3.04 9.00 -2.50
C ARG A 59 3.62 9.88 -3.60
N ARG A 60 4.91 10.24 -3.52
CA ARG A 60 5.61 10.91 -4.63
C ARG A 60 5.36 10.19 -5.97
N GLY A 61 5.06 10.93 -7.01
CA GLY A 61 4.71 10.41 -8.33
C GLY A 61 3.24 10.05 -8.53
N PHE A 62 2.39 10.16 -7.49
CA PHE A 62 0.98 9.76 -7.54
C PHE A 62 0.07 10.86 -6.99
N GLY A 63 -1.20 10.80 -7.39
CA GLY A 63 -2.24 11.71 -6.93
C GLY A 63 -1.88 13.19 -7.12
N LYS A 64 -2.02 13.96 -6.04
CA LYS A 64 -1.76 15.41 -5.97
C LYS A 64 -0.33 15.75 -5.51
N SER A 65 0.50 14.75 -5.22
CA SER A 65 1.89 14.95 -4.83
C SER A 65 2.79 15.31 -6.00
N SER A 66 3.96 15.88 -5.72
CA SER A 66 5.00 16.13 -6.73
C SER A 66 5.38 14.86 -7.48
N GLN A 67 5.71 15.02 -8.75
CA GLN A 67 6.06 13.92 -9.65
C GLN A 67 7.57 13.92 -10.02
N PRO A 68 8.48 13.70 -9.05
CA PRO A 68 9.91 13.68 -9.30
C PRO A 68 10.29 12.46 -10.16
N THR A 69 11.49 12.55 -10.77
CA THR A 69 12.05 11.45 -11.57
C THR A 69 12.89 10.47 -10.75
N THR A 70 13.07 10.72 -9.45
CA THR A 70 13.91 9.94 -8.55
C THR A 70 13.19 9.55 -7.25
N GLY A 71 13.79 8.60 -6.53
CA GLY A 71 13.31 8.21 -5.19
C GLY A 71 12.10 7.30 -5.21
N HIS A 72 12.00 6.43 -6.21
CA HIS A 72 10.94 5.43 -6.30
C HIS A 72 11.39 4.10 -5.69
N ASP A 73 11.87 4.16 -4.44
CA ASP A 73 12.33 3.03 -3.63
C ASP A 73 11.84 3.15 -2.19
N TYR A 74 11.82 2.05 -1.45
CA TYR A 74 11.27 2.02 -0.10
C TYR A 74 12.08 2.80 0.93
N ASP A 75 13.37 3.00 0.73
CA ASP A 75 14.17 3.83 1.63
C ASP A 75 13.73 5.29 1.55
N THR A 76 13.46 5.75 0.34
CA THR A 76 12.93 7.10 0.08
C THR A 76 11.48 7.23 0.55
N TYR A 77 10.60 6.27 0.24
CA TYR A 77 9.21 6.31 0.69
C TYR A 77 9.10 6.31 2.22
N ALA A 78 9.92 5.52 2.91
CA ALA A 78 9.96 5.54 4.38
C ALA A 78 10.49 6.87 4.94
N ALA A 79 11.43 7.52 4.24
CA ALA A 79 11.92 8.85 4.62
C ALA A 79 10.84 9.93 4.43
N ASP A 80 10.07 9.83 3.36
CA ASP A 80 8.91 10.70 3.09
C ASP A 80 7.86 10.55 4.19
N LEU A 81 7.50 9.31 4.53
CA LEU A 81 6.58 9.02 5.62
C LEU A 81 7.11 9.58 6.95
N ASN A 82 8.42 9.47 7.23
CA ASN A 82 9.03 10.05 8.42
C ASN A 82 8.93 11.59 8.44
N SER A 83 9.01 12.24 7.29
CA SER A 83 8.81 13.69 7.17
C SER A 83 7.37 14.08 7.51
N LEU A 84 6.38 13.29 7.04
CA LEU A 84 4.96 13.47 7.42
C LEU A 84 4.75 13.28 8.92
N PHE A 85 5.34 12.22 9.51
CA PHE A 85 5.30 11.98 10.96
C PHE A 85 5.87 13.15 11.77
N THR A 86 6.94 13.75 11.28
CA THR A 86 7.59 14.90 11.92
C THR A 86 6.74 16.16 11.79
N LYS A 87 6.20 16.41 10.59
CA LYS A 87 5.35 17.57 10.28
C LYS A 87 4.10 17.62 11.15
N LEU A 88 3.47 16.46 11.39
CA LEU A 88 2.21 16.34 12.13
C LEU A 88 2.42 15.97 13.60
N ASP A 89 3.67 15.84 14.08
CA ASP A 89 4.07 15.31 15.40
C ASP A 89 3.29 14.03 15.77
N LEU A 90 3.25 13.06 14.84
CA LEU A 90 2.50 11.83 15.01
C LEU A 90 3.17 10.94 16.08
N ARG A 91 2.35 10.47 17.02
CA ARG A 91 2.72 9.55 18.10
C ARG A 91 1.57 8.59 18.37
N ASP A 92 1.86 7.44 18.94
CA ASP A 92 0.85 6.38 19.19
C ASP A 92 0.00 6.08 17.96
N THR A 93 0.67 6.05 16.80
CA THR A 93 0.04 6.01 15.47
C THR A 93 -0.19 4.58 15.02
N VAL A 94 -1.35 4.32 14.43
CA VAL A 94 -1.58 3.08 13.68
C VAL A 94 -1.14 3.32 12.24
N LEU A 95 -0.23 2.46 11.74
CA LEU A 95 0.17 2.43 10.34
C LEU A 95 -0.63 1.36 9.60
N VAL A 96 -1.32 1.71 8.54
CA VAL A 96 -2.11 0.79 7.70
C VAL A 96 -1.60 0.89 6.27
N GLY A 97 -0.91 -0.15 5.81
CA GLY A 97 -0.43 -0.25 4.43
C GLY A 97 -1.30 -1.19 3.61
N PHE A 98 -1.57 -0.81 2.37
CA PHE A 98 -2.21 -1.66 1.39
C PHE A 98 -1.24 -1.94 0.23
N SER A 99 -1.08 -3.23 -0.15
CA SER A 99 -0.26 -3.62 -1.30
C SER A 99 1.15 -3.01 -1.21
N MET A 100 1.55 -2.21 -2.19
CA MET A 100 2.81 -1.46 -2.18
C MET A 100 3.01 -0.65 -0.89
N GLY A 101 1.94 -0.11 -0.29
CA GLY A 101 2.02 0.63 0.98
C GLY A 101 2.48 -0.22 2.16
N THR A 102 2.35 -1.55 2.09
CA THR A 102 2.84 -2.45 3.15
C THR A 102 4.37 -2.43 3.25
N GLY A 103 5.06 -2.26 2.11
CA GLY A 103 6.51 -2.11 2.08
C GLY A 103 6.98 -0.81 2.78
N GLU A 104 6.18 0.26 2.71
CA GLU A 104 6.48 1.49 3.44
C GLU A 104 6.33 1.30 4.94
N VAL A 105 5.29 0.59 5.40
CA VAL A 105 5.11 0.26 6.82
C VAL A 105 6.30 -0.54 7.33
N ALA A 106 6.68 -1.61 6.63
CA ALA A 106 7.80 -2.47 7.01
C ALA A 106 9.12 -1.67 7.06
N ARG A 107 9.46 -0.95 5.97
CA ARG A 107 10.71 -0.18 5.87
C ARG A 107 10.73 1.00 6.84
N PHE A 108 9.58 1.63 7.14
CA PHE A 108 9.51 2.69 8.15
C PHE A 108 9.88 2.15 9.53
N ILE A 109 9.27 1.05 9.96
CA ILE A 109 9.60 0.41 11.25
C ILE A 109 11.06 -0.08 11.25
N GLY A 110 11.46 -0.74 10.16
CA GLY A 110 12.82 -1.25 9.98
C GLY A 110 13.92 -0.20 10.11
N ARG A 111 13.65 1.03 9.67
CA ARG A 111 14.64 2.12 9.58
C ARG A 111 14.53 3.15 10.70
N TYR A 112 13.30 3.49 11.09
CA TYR A 112 13.04 4.56 12.08
C TYR A 112 12.56 4.04 13.43
N GLY A 113 12.37 2.72 13.56
CA GLY A 113 11.87 2.08 14.77
C GLY A 113 10.37 2.29 14.98
N SER A 114 9.86 1.64 16.02
CA SER A 114 8.43 1.61 16.36
C SER A 114 7.98 2.61 17.43
N GLN A 115 8.87 3.44 17.97
CA GLN A 115 8.59 4.28 19.16
C GLN A 115 7.40 5.26 18.97
N ARG A 116 7.04 5.55 17.72
CA ARG A 116 5.88 6.39 17.36
C ARG A 116 4.70 5.59 16.82
N VAL A 117 4.85 4.25 16.69
CA VAL A 117 3.87 3.34 16.11
C VAL A 117 3.22 2.52 17.21
N ALA A 118 1.90 2.58 17.34
CA ALA A 118 1.15 1.79 18.31
C ALA A 118 0.79 0.41 17.78
N LYS A 119 0.39 0.34 16.49
CA LYS A 119 -0.05 -0.88 15.81
C LYS A 119 0.34 -0.79 14.33
N ALA A 120 0.56 -1.93 13.68
CA ALA A 120 0.83 -2.03 12.25
C ALA A 120 -0.19 -2.95 11.56
N VAL A 121 -0.67 -2.55 10.38
CA VAL A 121 -1.64 -3.32 9.59
C VAL A 121 -1.12 -3.46 8.17
N PHE A 122 -1.13 -4.67 7.66
CA PHE A 122 -0.66 -5.04 6.33
C PHE A 122 -1.80 -5.71 5.56
N ILE A 123 -2.29 -5.07 4.50
CA ILE A 123 -3.40 -5.57 3.68
C ILE A 123 -2.88 -5.87 2.27
N GLY A 124 -3.03 -7.13 1.80
CA GLY A 124 -2.49 -7.55 0.51
C GLY A 124 -0.96 -7.38 0.44
N SER A 125 -0.24 -7.91 1.44
CA SER A 125 1.16 -7.58 1.70
C SER A 125 2.14 -8.15 0.69
N LEU A 126 3.28 -7.46 0.50
CA LEU A 126 4.39 -7.87 -0.37
C LEU A 126 5.47 -8.69 0.37
N GLN A 127 5.41 -8.72 1.70
CA GLN A 127 6.39 -9.36 2.58
C GLN A 127 6.27 -10.89 2.52
N PRO A 128 7.37 -11.62 2.77
CA PRO A 128 8.70 -11.13 3.13
C PRO A 128 9.61 -10.79 1.94
N PHE A 129 9.48 -11.51 0.82
CA PHE A 129 10.29 -11.36 -0.39
C PHE A 129 9.69 -12.17 -1.53
N MET A 130 9.44 -11.53 -2.67
CA MET A 130 8.73 -12.17 -3.79
C MET A 130 9.64 -12.64 -4.93
N LEU A 131 10.86 -12.10 -5.05
CA LEU A 131 11.72 -12.45 -6.17
C LEU A 131 12.28 -13.86 -6.01
N LYS A 132 12.37 -14.60 -7.13
CA LYS A 132 12.96 -15.92 -7.17
C LYS A 132 14.45 -15.87 -6.83
N SER A 133 14.86 -16.74 -5.91
CA SER A 133 16.24 -16.93 -5.47
C SER A 133 16.45 -18.36 -5.01
N GLU A 134 17.66 -18.71 -4.57
CA GLU A 134 17.91 -20.02 -3.94
C GLU A 134 17.05 -20.21 -2.68
N GLU A 135 16.76 -19.15 -1.94
CA GLU A 135 15.95 -19.18 -0.72
C GLU A 135 14.43 -19.09 -0.99
N THR A 136 14.05 -18.58 -2.15
CA THR A 136 12.65 -18.44 -2.61
C THR A 136 12.49 -19.07 -4.00
N PRO A 137 12.62 -20.41 -4.13
CA PRO A 137 12.62 -21.09 -5.43
C PRO A 137 11.30 -20.95 -6.20
N ASP A 138 10.18 -20.76 -5.48
CA ASP A 138 8.85 -20.53 -6.04
C ASP A 138 8.55 -19.05 -6.30
N GLY A 139 9.51 -18.17 -6.07
CA GLY A 139 9.36 -16.72 -6.26
C GLY A 139 9.20 -16.32 -7.73
N VAL A 140 8.84 -15.07 -7.95
CA VAL A 140 8.64 -14.47 -9.28
C VAL A 140 9.98 -14.39 -10.02
N PRO A 141 10.12 -14.98 -11.21
CA PRO A 141 11.34 -14.88 -12.02
C PRO A 141 11.65 -13.43 -12.41
N GLN A 142 12.94 -13.07 -12.48
CA GLN A 142 13.35 -11.72 -12.91
C GLN A 142 12.82 -11.37 -14.31
N GLU A 143 12.75 -12.34 -15.21
CA GLU A 143 12.23 -12.17 -16.57
C GLU A 143 10.75 -11.74 -16.62
N ASP A 144 9.94 -12.22 -15.66
CA ASP A 144 8.53 -11.81 -15.54
C ASP A 144 8.43 -10.38 -15.03
N VAL A 145 9.30 -9.99 -14.08
CA VAL A 145 9.40 -8.61 -13.60
C VAL A 145 9.79 -7.68 -14.75
N ASP A 146 10.82 -8.03 -15.51
CA ASP A 146 11.29 -7.23 -16.64
C ASP A 146 10.21 -7.10 -17.71
N SER A 147 9.49 -8.18 -18.02
CA SER A 147 8.38 -8.21 -18.96
C SER A 147 7.23 -7.28 -18.53
N MET A 148 6.89 -7.28 -17.24
CA MET A 148 5.89 -6.37 -16.67
C MET A 148 6.33 -4.90 -16.80
N LEU A 149 7.58 -4.59 -16.48
CA LEU A 149 8.11 -3.22 -16.58
C LEU A 149 8.14 -2.76 -18.05
N ASP A 150 8.46 -3.63 -18.99
CA ASP A 150 8.45 -3.32 -20.42
C ASP A 150 7.03 -3.10 -20.94
N ALA A 151 6.04 -3.86 -20.49
CA ALA A 151 4.65 -3.63 -20.82
C ALA A 151 4.16 -2.24 -20.33
N ILE A 152 4.56 -1.83 -19.12
CA ILE A 152 4.24 -0.49 -18.58
C ILE A 152 4.92 0.60 -19.43
N ARG A 153 6.19 0.41 -19.84
CA ARG A 153 6.91 1.36 -20.70
C ARG A 153 6.31 1.48 -22.09
N ALA A 154 5.83 0.37 -22.65
CA ALA A 154 5.24 0.35 -23.98
C ALA A 154 3.88 1.09 -24.00
N ASP A 155 2.98 0.78 -23.09
CA ASP A 155 1.69 1.44 -22.92
C ASP A 155 1.14 1.25 -21.51
N ARG A 156 1.44 2.19 -20.61
CA ARG A 156 0.96 2.12 -19.22
C ARG A 156 -0.57 2.17 -19.11
N TYR A 157 -1.26 2.79 -20.06
CA TYR A 157 -2.72 2.88 -20.00
C TYR A 157 -3.38 1.54 -20.34
N ALA A 158 -2.86 0.83 -21.34
CA ALA A 158 -3.29 -0.53 -21.64
C ALA A 158 -2.95 -1.48 -20.48
N PHE A 159 -1.76 -1.34 -19.89
CA PHE A 159 -1.36 -2.09 -18.70
C PHE A 159 -2.32 -1.86 -17.53
N PHE A 160 -2.72 -0.62 -17.24
CA PHE A 160 -3.66 -0.33 -16.15
C PHE A 160 -5.03 -0.98 -16.37
N THR A 161 -5.48 -1.12 -17.61
CA THR A 161 -6.72 -1.84 -17.91
C THR A 161 -6.63 -3.30 -17.48
N SER A 162 -5.61 -4.02 -17.94
CA SER A 162 -5.40 -5.43 -17.56
C SER A 162 -5.08 -5.59 -16.06
N PHE A 163 -4.35 -4.61 -15.48
CA PHE A 163 -4.07 -4.60 -14.05
C PHE A 163 -5.35 -4.55 -13.22
N PHE A 164 -6.31 -3.68 -13.55
CA PHE A 164 -7.56 -3.56 -12.80
C PHE A 164 -8.55 -4.69 -13.08
N GLU A 165 -8.47 -5.36 -14.24
CA GLU A 165 -9.22 -6.60 -14.49
C GLU A 165 -8.89 -7.66 -13.44
N ASN A 166 -7.59 -7.89 -13.18
CA ASN A 166 -7.10 -8.82 -12.16
C ASN A 166 -7.23 -8.27 -10.75
N PHE A 167 -7.01 -6.95 -10.57
CA PHE A 167 -7.05 -6.28 -9.26
C PHE A 167 -8.40 -6.43 -8.57
N TYR A 168 -9.49 -6.40 -9.35
CA TYR A 168 -10.85 -6.56 -8.85
C TYR A 168 -11.47 -7.91 -9.16
N ASN A 169 -10.80 -8.81 -9.89
CA ASN A 169 -11.39 -10.03 -10.47
C ASN A 169 -12.72 -9.68 -11.14
N LEU A 170 -12.67 -8.82 -12.17
CA LEU A 170 -13.88 -8.22 -12.77
C LEU A 170 -14.83 -9.26 -13.36
N ASP A 171 -14.33 -10.41 -13.81
CA ASP A 171 -15.11 -11.55 -14.27
C ASP A 171 -16.04 -12.13 -13.18
N GLU A 172 -15.68 -11.95 -11.90
CA GLU A 172 -16.43 -12.45 -10.73
C GLU A 172 -17.21 -11.33 -10.01
N ASN A 173 -16.65 -10.11 -9.95
CA ASN A 173 -17.12 -9.07 -9.04
C ASN A 173 -17.85 -7.90 -9.73
N LEU A 174 -17.73 -7.76 -11.07
CA LEU A 174 -18.35 -6.64 -11.77
C LEU A 174 -19.89 -6.73 -11.70
N GLY A 175 -20.52 -5.62 -11.34
CA GLY A 175 -21.98 -5.53 -11.18
C GLY A 175 -22.53 -6.16 -9.89
N SER A 176 -21.67 -6.80 -9.08
CA SER A 176 -22.06 -7.38 -7.78
C SER A 176 -21.36 -6.70 -6.59
N ARG A 177 -20.03 -6.68 -6.57
CA ARG A 177 -19.21 -6.08 -5.52
C ARG A 177 -18.52 -4.78 -5.94
N ILE A 178 -18.44 -4.51 -7.24
CA ILE A 178 -17.89 -3.28 -7.80
C ILE A 178 -18.67 -2.86 -9.06
N SER A 179 -18.87 -1.55 -9.25
CA SER A 179 -19.49 -0.98 -10.45
C SER A 179 -18.45 -0.63 -11.50
N GLU A 180 -18.89 -0.49 -12.77
CA GLU A 180 -18.03 0.02 -13.85
C GLU A 180 -17.49 1.43 -13.54
N GLU A 181 -18.29 2.26 -12.86
CA GLU A 181 -17.92 3.62 -12.48
C GLU A 181 -16.77 3.62 -11.48
N ALA A 182 -16.79 2.72 -10.49
CA ALA A 182 -15.71 2.59 -9.50
C ALA A 182 -14.41 2.06 -10.15
N VAL A 183 -14.51 1.11 -11.08
CA VAL A 183 -13.36 0.65 -11.88
C VAL A 183 -12.79 1.80 -12.70
N ARG A 184 -13.66 2.58 -13.36
CA ARG A 184 -13.26 3.75 -14.15
C ARG A 184 -12.61 4.82 -13.30
N ALA A 185 -13.13 5.09 -12.08
CA ALA A 185 -12.52 6.03 -11.14
C ALA A 185 -11.10 5.59 -10.76
N SER A 186 -10.90 4.31 -10.42
CA SER A 186 -9.58 3.75 -10.13
C SER A 186 -8.61 3.88 -11.31
N TRP A 187 -9.10 3.61 -12.53
CA TRP A 187 -8.30 3.76 -13.76
C TRP A 187 -7.91 5.23 -14.01
N GLN A 188 -8.82 6.19 -13.75
CA GLN A 188 -8.52 7.62 -13.91
C GLN A 188 -7.46 8.09 -12.92
N VAL A 189 -7.51 7.63 -11.68
CA VAL A 189 -6.46 7.90 -10.67
C VAL A 189 -5.12 7.36 -11.17
N ALA A 190 -5.09 6.11 -11.62
CA ALA A 190 -3.87 5.50 -12.17
C ALA A 190 -3.33 6.27 -13.39
N ALA A 191 -4.20 6.68 -14.31
CA ALA A 191 -3.82 7.42 -15.50
C ALA A 191 -3.21 8.79 -15.22
N SER A 192 -3.55 9.41 -14.08
CA SER A 192 -3.01 10.69 -13.63
C SER A 192 -1.61 10.58 -12.99
N SER A 193 -1.15 9.37 -12.66
CA SER A 193 0.16 9.14 -12.07
C SER A 193 1.31 9.55 -13.00
N SER A 194 2.48 9.83 -12.42
CA SER A 194 3.71 10.09 -13.19
C SER A 194 4.04 8.91 -14.09
N ALA A 195 4.35 9.17 -15.36
CA ALA A 195 4.85 8.14 -16.28
C ALA A 195 6.14 7.48 -15.74
N TYR A 196 6.97 8.27 -15.04
CA TYR A 196 8.21 7.79 -14.43
C TYR A 196 7.92 6.88 -13.23
N ALA A 197 7.11 7.34 -12.28
CA ALA A 197 6.75 6.58 -11.11
C ALA A 197 5.99 5.29 -11.46
N SER A 198 5.15 5.32 -12.52
CA SER A 198 4.42 4.14 -12.99
C SER A 198 5.32 2.97 -13.39
N VAL A 199 6.54 3.26 -13.87
CA VAL A 199 7.53 2.23 -14.24
C VAL A 199 8.41 1.84 -13.07
N TRP A 200 8.91 2.82 -12.29
CA TRP A 200 9.94 2.54 -11.30
C TRP A 200 9.40 2.09 -9.95
N ALA A 201 8.18 2.50 -9.58
CA ALA A 201 7.58 2.04 -8.35
C ALA A 201 7.32 0.52 -8.30
N PRO A 202 6.84 -0.15 -9.37
CA PRO A 202 6.72 -1.61 -9.39
C PRO A 202 8.04 -2.36 -9.23
N ALA A 203 9.15 -1.82 -9.70
CA ALA A 203 10.46 -2.43 -9.50
C ALA A 203 10.81 -2.58 -8.01
N ALA A 204 10.32 -1.67 -7.15
CA ALA A 204 10.53 -1.73 -5.72
C ALA A 204 9.74 -2.85 -5.01
N TRP A 205 8.67 -3.42 -5.60
CA TRP A 205 7.86 -4.48 -4.95
C TRP A 205 8.69 -5.72 -4.57
N TYR A 206 9.78 -5.94 -5.29
CA TYR A 206 10.67 -7.09 -5.12
C TYR A 206 11.81 -6.82 -4.12
N THR A 207 11.64 -5.80 -3.28
CA THR A 207 12.56 -5.52 -2.15
C THR A 207 12.50 -6.66 -1.14
N ASP A 208 13.65 -7.03 -0.60
CA ASP A 208 13.74 -7.96 0.52
C ASP A 208 13.41 -7.22 1.83
N PHE A 209 12.32 -7.64 2.48
CA PHE A 209 11.83 -7.06 3.74
C PHE A 209 12.16 -7.92 4.97
N ARG A 210 12.88 -9.04 4.83
CA ARG A 210 13.13 -9.96 5.96
C ARG A 210 13.80 -9.27 7.12
N ALA A 211 14.80 -8.43 6.86
CA ALA A 211 15.47 -7.64 7.90
C ALA A 211 14.60 -6.53 8.53
N ASP A 212 13.55 -6.08 7.82
CA ASP A 212 12.58 -5.12 8.36
C ASP A 212 11.56 -5.85 9.25
N ILE A 213 11.11 -7.05 8.87
CA ILE A 213 10.17 -7.88 9.64
C ILE A 213 10.74 -8.19 11.03
N ASP A 214 12.03 -8.50 11.15
CA ASP A 214 12.70 -8.78 12.42
C ASP A 214 12.63 -7.62 13.44
N LYS A 215 12.30 -6.42 12.97
CA LYS A 215 12.17 -5.21 13.78
C LYS A 215 10.74 -4.82 14.10
N ILE A 216 9.75 -5.56 13.60
CA ILE A 216 8.33 -5.30 13.89
C ILE A 216 8.02 -5.88 15.28
N ASP A 217 7.99 -5.00 16.28
CA ASP A 217 7.78 -5.33 17.70
C ASP A 217 6.46 -4.76 18.27
N VAL A 218 5.55 -4.30 17.41
CA VAL A 218 4.23 -3.78 17.77
C VAL A 218 3.12 -4.79 17.42
N PRO A 219 1.95 -4.72 18.08
CA PRO A 219 0.79 -5.49 17.64
C PRO A 219 0.53 -5.34 16.15
N THR A 220 0.44 -6.46 15.45
CA THR A 220 0.38 -6.47 13.97
C THR A 220 -0.83 -7.27 13.49
N LEU A 221 -1.52 -6.73 12.47
CA LEU A 221 -2.57 -7.40 11.72
C LEU A 221 -2.12 -7.58 10.27
N ILE A 222 -2.24 -8.81 9.76
CA ILE A 222 -1.99 -9.15 8.36
C ILE A 222 -3.32 -9.64 7.77
N MET A 223 -3.77 -9.02 6.68
CA MET A 223 -4.97 -9.43 5.95
C MET A 223 -4.65 -9.67 4.47
N HIS A 224 -5.24 -10.72 3.88
CA HIS A 224 -5.05 -11.00 2.46
C HIS A 224 -6.28 -11.71 1.87
N GLY A 225 -6.59 -11.42 0.62
CA GLY A 225 -7.67 -12.09 -0.11
C GLY A 225 -7.23 -13.42 -0.70
N THR A 226 -8.01 -14.50 -0.52
CA THR A 226 -7.66 -15.81 -1.10
C THR A 226 -7.79 -15.85 -2.62
N GLY A 227 -8.53 -14.91 -3.22
CA GLY A 227 -8.69 -14.73 -4.66
C GLY A 227 -7.74 -13.69 -5.29
N ASP A 228 -6.70 -13.24 -4.57
CA ASP A 228 -5.77 -12.22 -5.07
C ASP A 228 -4.95 -12.72 -6.26
N ARG A 229 -5.19 -12.11 -7.45
CA ARG A 229 -4.51 -12.45 -8.71
C ARG A 229 -3.30 -11.55 -9.00
N ASN A 230 -3.10 -10.48 -8.22
CA ASN A 230 -1.99 -9.55 -8.41
C ASN A 230 -0.80 -9.86 -7.50
N VAL A 231 -1.07 -10.23 -6.25
CA VAL A 231 -0.04 -10.54 -5.26
C VAL A 231 -0.28 -11.96 -4.72
N PRO A 232 0.55 -12.94 -5.08
CA PRO A 232 0.34 -14.34 -4.68
C PRO A 232 0.40 -14.52 -3.16
N ILE A 233 -0.72 -14.88 -2.53
CA ILE A 233 -0.84 -15.06 -1.08
C ILE A 233 0.16 -16.07 -0.51
N ASP A 234 0.46 -17.13 -1.28
CA ASP A 234 1.38 -18.21 -0.86
C ASP A 234 2.84 -17.76 -0.76
N LEU A 235 3.24 -16.79 -1.60
CA LEU A 235 4.58 -16.21 -1.60
C LEU A 235 4.72 -15.06 -0.61
N THR A 236 3.60 -14.48 -0.18
CA THR A 236 3.57 -13.23 0.58
C THR A 236 2.94 -13.43 1.96
N SER A 237 1.70 -13.06 2.19
CA SER A 237 1.11 -12.99 3.52
C SER A 237 1.15 -14.30 4.30
N ARG A 238 1.06 -15.47 3.65
CA ARG A 238 1.22 -16.75 4.33
C ARG A 238 2.65 -16.97 4.85
N GLN A 239 3.66 -16.51 4.10
CA GLN A 239 5.05 -16.56 4.56
C GLN A 239 5.34 -15.47 5.59
N PHE A 240 4.75 -14.28 5.41
CA PHE A 240 4.88 -13.20 6.39
C PHE A 240 4.30 -13.60 7.75
N ALA A 241 3.11 -14.21 7.79
CA ALA A 241 2.51 -14.70 9.02
C ALA A 241 3.37 -15.78 9.72
N LYS A 242 4.10 -16.61 8.96
CA LYS A 242 5.08 -17.55 9.52
C LYS A 242 6.32 -16.85 10.08
N ALA A 243 6.79 -15.79 9.39
CA ALA A 243 7.94 -15.01 9.81
C ALA A 243 7.65 -14.13 11.03
N LEU A 244 6.38 -13.71 11.21
CA LEU A 244 5.93 -12.89 12.35
C LEU A 244 4.77 -13.58 13.08
N PRO A 245 5.02 -14.67 13.83
CA PRO A 245 3.98 -15.50 14.45
C PRO A 245 3.19 -14.78 15.55
N SER A 246 3.63 -13.60 16.01
CA SER A 246 2.90 -12.74 16.94
C SER A 246 1.78 -11.94 16.26
N ALA A 247 1.76 -11.87 14.92
CA ALA A 247 0.74 -11.14 14.19
C ALA A 247 -0.59 -11.90 14.20
N THR A 248 -1.69 -11.14 14.25
CA THR A 248 -3.01 -11.66 13.88
C THR A 248 -3.07 -11.78 12.37
N TYR A 249 -3.38 -12.98 11.86
CA TYR A 249 -3.49 -13.24 10.43
C TYR A 249 -4.91 -13.60 10.04
N ILE A 250 -5.45 -12.93 9.02
CA ILE A 250 -6.83 -13.12 8.53
C ILE A 250 -6.79 -13.27 7.00
N GLU A 251 -7.30 -14.39 6.49
CA GLU A 251 -7.61 -14.57 5.08
C GLU A 251 -9.06 -14.16 4.81
N ILE A 252 -9.28 -13.33 3.79
CA ILE A 252 -10.63 -12.92 3.35
C ILE A 252 -10.99 -13.80 2.15
N GLU A 253 -11.92 -14.73 2.38
CA GLU A 253 -12.28 -15.75 1.39
C GLU A 253 -12.83 -15.15 0.10
N GLY A 254 -12.26 -15.58 -1.04
CA GLY A 254 -12.62 -15.13 -2.38
C GLY A 254 -12.28 -13.67 -2.70
N ALA A 255 -11.73 -12.91 -1.75
CA ALA A 255 -11.43 -11.50 -1.99
C ALA A 255 -10.29 -11.33 -3.00
N PRO A 256 -10.46 -10.45 -4.01
CA PRO A 256 -9.40 -10.08 -4.95
C PRO A 256 -8.39 -9.12 -4.30
N HIS A 257 -7.36 -8.70 -5.03
CA HIS A 257 -6.43 -7.69 -4.53
C HIS A 257 -7.12 -6.38 -4.11
N GLY A 258 -8.11 -5.92 -4.91
CA GLY A 258 -8.90 -4.72 -4.65
C GLY A 258 -9.92 -4.84 -3.53
N MET A 259 -9.62 -5.61 -2.49
CA MET A 259 -10.52 -5.93 -1.37
C MET A 259 -10.95 -4.73 -0.54
N LEU A 260 -10.19 -3.63 -0.54
CA LEU A 260 -10.60 -2.39 0.14
C LEU A 260 -11.96 -1.89 -0.36
N TRP A 261 -12.26 -2.14 -1.63
CA TRP A 261 -13.53 -1.79 -2.24
C TRP A 261 -14.52 -2.96 -2.23
N THR A 262 -14.12 -4.11 -2.78
CA THR A 262 -15.02 -5.25 -3.00
C THR A 262 -15.47 -5.95 -1.72
N HIS A 263 -14.60 -5.95 -0.69
CA HIS A 263 -14.83 -6.57 0.62
C HIS A 263 -14.65 -5.53 1.74
N GLY A 264 -15.08 -4.28 1.48
CA GLY A 264 -14.86 -3.16 2.39
C GLY A 264 -15.47 -3.35 3.77
N GLU A 265 -16.61 -4.02 3.90
CA GLU A 265 -17.26 -4.28 5.19
C GLU A 265 -16.44 -5.26 6.03
N GLU A 266 -15.96 -6.34 5.41
CA GLU A 266 -15.14 -7.37 6.05
C GLU A 266 -13.79 -6.77 6.52
N ILE A 267 -13.16 -5.95 5.65
CA ILE A 267 -11.92 -5.24 5.98
C ILE A 267 -12.15 -4.24 7.11
N ASN A 268 -13.21 -3.43 7.04
CA ASN A 268 -13.52 -2.43 8.06
C ASN A 268 -13.77 -3.10 9.42
N LYS A 269 -14.54 -4.22 9.44
CA LYS A 269 -14.78 -4.96 10.67
C LYS A 269 -13.48 -5.46 11.29
N ALA A 270 -12.64 -6.15 10.52
CA ALA A 270 -11.37 -6.68 11.02
C ALA A 270 -10.42 -5.57 11.49
N LEU A 271 -10.38 -4.44 10.76
CA LEU A 271 -9.58 -3.28 11.13
C LEU A 271 -10.07 -2.67 12.44
N LEU A 272 -11.36 -2.41 12.59
CA LEU A 272 -11.94 -1.82 13.80
C LEU A 272 -11.80 -2.74 15.03
N ASP A 273 -12.05 -4.04 14.86
CA ASP A 273 -11.85 -5.04 15.93
C ASP A 273 -10.38 -5.06 16.41
N PHE A 274 -9.42 -4.92 15.48
CA PHE A 274 -8.01 -4.87 15.83
C PHE A 274 -7.61 -3.56 16.51
N LEU A 275 -8.27 -2.45 16.18
CA LEU A 275 -7.97 -1.13 16.75
C LEU A 275 -8.56 -0.94 18.16
N ALA A 276 -9.65 -1.61 18.47
CA ALA A 276 -10.26 -1.62 19.82
C ALA A 276 -9.26 -2.16 20.87
#